data_8c66d8a8b006b7b8c5ffc2ea77cbc3a1
#
_entry.id   8c66d8a8b006b7b8c5ffc2ea77cbc3a1
#
_cell.length_a   1.000
_cell.length_b   1.000
_cell.length_c   1.000
_cell.angle_alpha   90.00
_cell.angle_beta   90.00
_cell.angle_gamma   90.00
#
_symmetry.space_group_name_H-M   'P 1'
#
loop_
_entity.id
_entity.type
_entity.pdbx_description
1 polymer ?
#
loop_
_entity_poly.entity_id
_entity_poly.type
_entity_poly.pdbx_seq_one_letter_code
_entity_poly.pdbx_strand_id
1 'polypeptide(L)'
;DFLQWVIHRLLHTNRFLWRFHKVHHSVTEMNFAAHFRFHFVEHFIYKGGLYLLLSWLINFELKYVFYIHALNILIGHLNHSNLNINYGVFKYFFNNPKLHIWHHSKSFPKRFANGANFAISLSVWDYMFKTVYMPSDGKLIELGFENIEKYPQTFVKLMQEPFKSNTEL
;
A
#
# COMPACT_ATOMS: atom_id res chain seq x y z
N ASP A 1 1.30 -9.21 10.33
CA ASP A 1 1.53 -7.82 9.92
C ASP A 1 2.95 -7.62 9.39
N PHE A 2 4.03 -8.05 10.11
CA PHE A 2 5.42 -7.89 9.64
C PHE A 2 5.67 -8.44 8.23
N LEU A 3 5.18 -9.64 7.94
CA LEU A 3 5.33 -10.23 6.61
C LEU A 3 4.59 -9.43 5.53
N GLN A 4 3.44 -8.84 5.87
CA GLN A 4 2.73 -7.92 4.98
C GLN A 4 3.56 -6.66 4.70
N TRP A 5 4.23 -6.10 5.71
CA TRP A 5 5.17 -4.99 5.53
C TRP A 5 6.34 -5.36 4.60
N VAL A 6 6.93 -6.54 4.78
CA VAL A 6 8.02 -7.04 3.92
C VAL A 6 7.54 -7.15 2.46
N ILE A 7 6.39 -7.78 2.24
CA ILE A 7 5.81 -7.93 0.89
C ILE A 7 5.51 -6.57 0.29
N HIS A 8 4.89 -5.66 1.05
CA HIS A 8 4.55 -4.32 0.57
C HIS A 8 5.81 -3.54 0.14
N ARG A 9 6.87 -3.61 0.96
CA ARG A 9 8.17 -3.04 0.58
C ARG A 9 8.74 -3.68 -0.68
N LEU A 10 8.62 -5.00 -0.85
CA LEU A 10 9.05 -5.69 -2.07
C LEU A 10 8.25 -5.24 -3.30
N LEU A 11 6.94 -5.01 -3.16
CA LEU A 11 6.09 -4.47 -4.24
C LEU A 11 6.61 -3.12 -4.75
N HIS A 12 7.21 -2.31 -3.88
CA HIS A 12 7.80 -1.02 -4.23
C HIS A 12 9.23 -1.10 -4.76
N THR A 13 10.04 -2.03 -4.25
CA THR A 13 11.47 -2.10 -4.56
C THR A 13 11.79 -3.01 -5.76
N ASN A 14 10.91 -3.92 -6.10
CA ASN A 14 11.08 -4.82 -7.23
C ASN A 14 10.30 -4.28 -8.44
N ARG A 15 11.00 -3.98 -9.54
CA ARG A 15 10.40 -3.39 -10.76
C ARG A 15 9.27 -4.22 -11.36
N PHE A 16 9.36 -5.55 -11.32
CA PHE A 16 8.31 -6.41 -11.84
C PHE A 16 7.06 -6.36 -10.96
N LEU A 17 7.22 -6.44 -9.65
CA LEU A 17 6.10 -6.38 -8.70
C LEU A 17 5.45 -5.00 -8.67
N TRP A 18 6.26 -3.93 -8.79
CA TRP A 18 5.77 -2.56 -8.88
C TRP A 18 4.77 -2.35 -10.02
N ARG A 19 4.92 -3.03 -11.16
CA ARG A 19 3.96 -2.92 -12.27
C ARG A 19 2.53 -3.22 -11.85
N PHE A 20 2.34 -4.18 -10.96
CA PHE A 20 1.03 -4.55 -10.41
C PHE A 20 0.61 -3.56 -9.32
N HIS A 21 1.50 -3.23 -8.39
CA HIS A 21 1.23 -2.32 -7.28
C HIS A 21 1.02 -0.87 -7.73
N LYS A 22 1.58 -0.49 -8.86
CA LYS A 22 1.37 0.80 -9.52
C LYS A 22 -0.11 1.08 -9.80
N VAL A 23 -0.94 0.05 -10.01
CA VAL A 23 -2.40 0.19 -10.11
C VAL A 23 -2.98 0.78 -8.82
N HIS A 24 -2.51 0.32 -7.66
CA HIS A 24 -2.92 0.85 -6.35
C HIS A 24 -2.48 2.31 -6.18
N HIS A 25 -1.27 2.64 -6.60
CA HIS A 25 -0.74 3.99 -6.55
C HIS A 25 -1.27 4.93 -7.65
N SER A 26 -2.11 4.46 -8.58
CA SER A 26 -2.68 5.29 -9.65
C SER A 26 -3.86 6.15 -9.19
N VAL A 27 -3.97 6.44 -7.90
CA VAL A 27 -4.94 7.37 -7.32
C VAL A 27 -4.38 8.78 -7.29
N THR A 28 -5.19 9.76 -7.69
CA THR A 28 -4.86 11.18 -7.64
C THR A 28 -5.55 11.91 -6.49
N GLU A 29 -6.55 11.27 -5.90
CA GLU A 29 -7.27 11.77 -4.74
C GLU A 29 -7.42 10.64 -3.71
N MET A 30 -7.04 10.91 -2.46
CA MET A 30 -7.17 9.91 -1.39
C MET A 30 -8.61 9.89 -0.87
N ASN A 31 -9.18 8.69 -0.87
CA ASN A 31 -10.46 8.40 -0.25
C ASN A 31 -10.53 6.90 0.10
N PHE A 32 -11.45 6.50 0.96
CA PHE A 32 -11.57 5.12 1.40
C PHE A 32 -11.80 4.11 0.25
N ALA A 33 -12.39 4.53 -0.88
CA ALA A 33 -12.57 3.68 -2.06
C ALA A 33 -11.23 3.40 -2.78
N ALA A 34 -10.22 4.25 -2.61
CA ALA A 34 -8.88 4.02 -3.14
C ALA A 34 -8.27 2.70 -2.63
N HIS A 35 -8.67 2.26 -1.42
CA HIS A 35 -8.27 0.96 -0.87
C HIS A 35 -8.69 -0.24 -1.73
N PHE A 36 -9.72 -0.13 -2.56
CA PHE A 36 -10.15 -1.21 -3.48
C PHE A 36 -9.40 -1.22 -4.82
N ARG A 37 -8.59 -0.20 -5.09
CA ARG A 37 -7.87 -0.07 -6.35
C ARG A 37 -6.62 -0.96 -6.35
N PHE A 38 -6.79 -2.24 -6.67
CA PHE A 38 -5.71 -3.23 -6.77
C PHE A 38 -5.77 -3.99 -8.08
N HIS A 39 -4.62 -4.43 -8.55
CA HIS A 39 -4.56 -5.43 -9.59
C HIS A 39 -4.90 -6.82 -9.01
N PHE A 40 -5.66 -7.66 -9.76
CA PHE A 40 -6.11 -8.95 -9.25
C PHE A 40 -4.94 -9.89 -8.87
N VAL A 41 -3.82 -9.85 -9.60
CA VAL A 41 -2.60 -10.64 -9.29
C VAL A 41 -2.08 -10.28 -7.89
N GLU A 42 -2.11 -9.02 -7.53
CA GLU A 42 -1.68 -8.56 -6.20
C GLU A 42 -2.57 -9.12 -5.09
N HIS A 43 -3.87 -9.22 -5.35
CA HIS A 43 -4.82 -9.84 -4.41
C HIS A 43 -4.45 -11.29 -4.10
N PHE A 44 -4.04 -12.08 -5.11
CA PHE A 44 -3.61 -13.46 -4.91
C PHE A 44 -2.28 -13.55 -4.15
N ILE A 45 -1.29 -12.75 -4.51
CA ILE A 45 0.05 -12.78 -3.90
C ILE A 45 0.02 -12.22 -2.48
N TYR A 46 -0.59 -11.07 -2.31
CA TYR A 46 -0.46 -10.26 -1.11
C TYR A 46 -1.50 -10.59 -0.03
N LYS A 47 -2.74 -10.84 -0.43
CA LYS A 47 -3.84 -11.07 0.52
C LYS A 47 -4.20 -12.56 0.61
N GLY A 48 -4.50 -13.22 -0.49
CA GLY A 48 -4.94 -14.61 -0.50
C GLY A 48 -3.83 -15.60 -0.21
N GLY A 49 -2.76 -15.56 -1.02
CA GLY A 49 -1.67 -16.53 -0.94
C GLY A 49 -0.95 -16.55 0.40
N LEU A 50 -0.68 -15.36 0.96
CA LEU A 50 -0.03 -15.25 2.27
C LEU A 50 -0.86 -15.87 3.38
N TYR A 51 -2.16 -15.58 3.44
CA TYR A 51 -3.02 -16.11 4.50
C TYR A 51 -3.23 -17.61 4.38
N LEU A 52 -3.40 -18.12 3.16
CA LEU A 52 -3.51 -19.56 2.93
C LEU A 52 -2.22 -20.29 3.30
N LEU A 53 -1.06 -19.73 2.93
CA LEU A 53 0.24 -20.28 3.31
C LEU A 53 0.43 -20.33 4.83
N LEU A 54 0.13 -19.25 5.53
CA LEU A 54 0.20 -19.20 6.98
C LEU A 54 -0.78 -20.17 7.64
N SER A 55 -2.01 -20.26 7.15
CA SER A 55 -3.00 -21.22 7.63
C SER A 55 -2.49 -22.67 7.52
N TRP A 56 -1.86 -22.98 6.39
CA TRP A 56 -1.30 -24.30 6.14
C TRP A 56 -0.05 -24.60 7.01
N LEU A 57 0.87 -23.64 7.13
CA LEU A 57 2.15 -23.84 7.85
C LEU A 57 1.97 -23.95 9.37
N ILE A 58 1.05 -23.19 9.96
CA ILE A 58 0.85 -23.12 11.42
C ILE A 58 -0.48 -23.73 11.87
N ASN A 59 -1.15 -24.44 10.98
CA ASN A 59 -2.46 -25.08 11.23
C ASN A 59 -3.50 -24.10 11.80
N PHE A 60 -3.56 -22.90 11.23
CA PHE A 60 -4.42 -21.82 11.70
C PHE A 60 -5.84 -21.99 11.14
N GLU A 61 -6.86 -21.98 11.98
CA GLU A 61 -8.23 -22.14 11.50
C GLU A 61 -8.66 -21.01 10.58
N LEU A 62 -9.28 -21.31 9.46
CA LEU A 62 -9.74 -20.34 8.44
C LEU A 62 -10.64 -19.23 9.00
N LYS A 63 -11.41 -19.50 10.06
CA LYS A 63 -12.24 -18.46 10.72
C LYS A 63 -11.40 -17.28 11.25
N TYR A 64 -10.20 -17.55 11.80
CA TYR A 64 -9.30 -16.48 12.29
C TYR A 64 -8.66 -15.72 11.14
N VAL A 65 -8.33 -16.41 10.05
CA VAL A 65 -7.89 -15.74 8.82
C VAL A 65 -8.94 -14.75 8.35
N PHE A 66 -10.22 -15.15 8.35
CA PHE A 66 -11.33 -14.27 7.98
C PHE A 66 -11.42 -13.04 8.90
N TYR A 67 -11.34 -13.22 10.22
CA TYR A 67 -11.41 -12.09 11.16
C TYR A 67 -10.24 -11.12 11.00
N ILE A 68 -9.02 -11.65 10.85
CA ILE A 68 -7.83 -10.81 10.60
C ILE A 68 -7.97 -10.06 9.27
N HIS A 69 -8.48 -10.72 8.23
CA HIS A 69 -8.70 -10.09 6.95
C HIS A 69 -9.75 -8.98 7.01
N ALA A 70 -10.88 -9.22 7.68
CA ALA A 70 -11.93 -8.22 7.90
C ALA A 70 -11.39 -6.99 8.66
N LEU A 71 -10.60 -7.21 9.73
CA LEU A 71 -9.94 -6.13 10.46
C LEU A 71 -8.96 -5.34 9.57
N ASN A 72 -8.14 -6.02 8.77
CA ASN A 72 -7.21 -5.37 7.85
C ASN A 72 -7.93 -4.55 6.78
N ILE A 73 -9.11 -4.98 6.32
CA ILE A 73 -9.94 -4.18 5.40
C ILE A 73 -10.38 -2.88 6.08
N LEU A 74 -10.89 -2.95 7.31
CA LEU A 74 -11.32 -1.76 8.07
C LEU A 74 -10.16 -0.78 8.28
N ILE A 75 -9.00 -1.28 8.72
CA ILE A 75 -7.80 -0.47 8.91
C ILE A 75 -7.34 0.13 7.57
N GLY A 76 -7.35 -0.66 6.51
CA GLY A 76 -6.99 -0.20 5.17
C GLY A 76 -7.90 0.92 4.66
N HIS A 77 -9.23 0.82 4.85
CA HIS A 77 -10.15 1.90 4.51
C HIS A 77 -9.91 3.16 5.33
N LEU A 78 -9.65 3.00 6.63
CA LEU A 78 -9.33 4.14 7.49
C LEU A 78 -8.03 4.82 7.05
N ASN A 79 -6.98 4.05 6.74
CA ASN A 79 -5.71 4.60 6.30
C ASN A 79 -5.80 5.31 4.93
N HIS A 80 -6.67 4.82 4.03
CA HIS A 80 -6.95 5.48 2.74
C HIS A 80 -7.99 6.61 2.86
N SER A 81 -8.54 6.86 4.05
CA SER A 81 -9.44 7.99 4.22
C SER A 81 -8.67 9.33 4.12
N ASN A 82 -9.35 10.38 3.68
CA ASN A 82 -8.79 11.74 3.67
C ASN A 82 -8.94 12.42 5.05
N LEU A 83 -8.82 11.64 6.14
CA LEU A 83 -8.93 12.15 7.50
C LEU A 83 -7.59 12.68 7.98
N ASN A 84 -7.62 13.87 8.58
CA ASN A 84 -6.44 14.51 9.15
C ASN A 84 -6.11 13.96 10.56
N ILE A 85 -5.89 12.63 10.65
CA ILE A 85 -5.66 11.93 11.92
C ILE A 85 -4.28 11.28 11.92
N ASN A 86 -3.51 11.48 12.96
CA ASN A 86 -2.18 10.91 13.14
C ASN A 86 -2.00 10.08 14.42
N TYR A 87 -3.05 9.88 15.20
CA TYR A 87 -3.07 9.13 16.47
C TYR A 87 -2.10 9.63 17.56
N GLY A 88 -1.53 10.84 17.46
CA GLY A 88 -0.59 11.38 18.47
C GLY A 88 0.60 10.44 18.71
N VAL A 89 0.82 10.05 19.97
CA VAL A 89 1.92 9.13 20.33
C VAL A 89 1.74 7.71 19.80
N PHE A 90 0.51 7.27 19.52
CA PHE A 90 0.23 5.95 18.98
C PHE A 90 0.66 5.79 17.52
N LYS A 91 1.00 6.86 16.80
CA LYS A 91 1.58 6.81 15.47
C LYS A 91 2.86 5.98 15.38
N TYR A 92 3.58 5.82 16.49
CA TYR A 92 4.80 4.99 16.54
C TYR A 92 4.50 3.48 16.53
N PHE A 93 3.26 3.09 16.79
CA PHE A 93 2.80 1.71 16.82
C PHE A 93 1.83 1.40 15.69
N PHE A 94 0.88 2.30 15.42
CA PHE A 94 -0.20 2.07 14.46
C PHE A 94 -0.06 2.98 13.24
N ASN A 95 -0.23 2.36 12.07
CA ASN A 95 -0.37 3.12 10.85
C ASN A 95 -1.65 3.98 10.90
N ASN A 96 -1.65 5.08 10.18
CA ASN A 96 -2.72 6.08 10.24
C ASN A 96 -2.86 6.79 8.88
N PRO A 97 -3.99 7.51 8.67
CA PRO A 97 -4.24 8.19 7.40
C PRO A 97 -3.11 9.13 6.96
N LYS A 98 -2.46 9.84 7.88
CA LYS A 98 -1.37 10.77 7.51
C LYS A 98 -0.10 10.05 7.05
N LEU A 99 0.30 8.96 7.69
CA LEU A 99 1.43 8.16 7.23
C LEU A 99 1.12 7.54 5.87
N HIS A 100 -0.11 7.06 5.69
CA HIS A 100 -0.51 6.38 4.48
C HIS A 100 -0.70 7.32 3.28
N ILE A 101 -1.18 8.55 3.48
CA ILE A 101 -1.25 9.53 2.40
C ILE A 101 0.15 9.88 1.88
N TRP A 102 1.15 9.96 2.78
CA TRP A 102 2.55 10.13 2.39
C TRP A 102 3.11 8.90 1.68
N HIS A 103 2.63 7.69 1.99
CA HIS A 103 2.97 6.48 1.23
C HIS A 103 2.57 6.61 -0.25
N HIS A 104 1.43 7.21 -0.54
CA HIS A 104 0.95 7.45 -1.90
C HIS A 104 1.51 8.73 -2.56
N SER A 105 2.47 9.42 -1.94
CA SER A 105 3.08 10.62 -2.49
C SER A 105 3.69 10.37 -3.88
N LYS A 106 3.45 11.30 -4.81
CA LYS A 106 4.01 11.26 -6.17
C LYS A 106 5.53 11.38 -6.17
N SER A 107 6.11 12.05 -5.18
CA SER A 107 7.54 12.32 -5.12
C SER A 107 8.12 12.11 -3.73
N PHE A 108 9.35 11.61 -3.69
CA PHE A 108 10.10 11.38 -2.45
C PHE A 108 11.52 11.94 -2.56
N PRO A 109 12.16 12.35 -1.43
CA PRO A 109 13.59 12.64 -1.41
C PRO A 109 14.41 11.40 -1.81
N LYS A 110 15.64 11.58 -2.30
CA LYS A 110 16.54 10.50 -2.74
C LYS A 110 16.66 9.34 -1.76
N ARG A 111 16.65 9.62 -0.45
CA ARG A 111 16.68 8.58 0.60
C ARG A 111 15.51 7.59 0.50
N PHE A 112 14.38 8.03 -0.01
CA PHE A 112 13.14 7.24 -0.13
C PHE A 112 12.75 7.03 -1.60
N ALA A 113 13.72 6.91 -2.50
CA ALA A 113 13.49 6.80 -3.94
C ALA A 113 12.52 5.66 -4.33
N ASN A 114 12.44 4.61 -3.51
CA ASN A 114 11.53 3.48 -3.71
C ASN A 114 10.25 3.57 -2.84
N GLY A 115 9.91 4.75 -2.32
CA GLY A 115 8.77 4.95 -1.43
C GLY A 115 9.11 4.89 0.06
N ALA A 116 8.10 5.15 0.89
CA ALA A 116 8.19 5.19 2.35
C ALA A 116 6.86 4.70 2.96
N ASN A 117 6.83 4.51 4.29
CA ASN A 117 5.62 4.18 5.05
C ASN A 117 4.92 2.89 4.55
N PHE A 118 5.65 1.77 4.50
CA PHE A 118 5.13 0.50 3.96
C PHE A 118 4.22 -0.26 4.92
N ALA A 119 4.00 0.25 6.13
CA ALA A 119 3.12 -0.38 7.12
C ALA A 119 1.68 -0.49 6.63
N ILE A 120 1.04 -1.63 6.92
CA ILE A 120 -0.39 -1.84 6.68
C ILE A 120 -1.18 -1.45 7.93
N SER A 121 -0.92 -2.10 9.05
CA SER A 121 -1.58 -1.83 10.32
C SER A 121 -0.62 -1.30 11.39
N LEU A 122 0.59 -1.85 11.48
CA LEU A 122 1.57 -1.50 12.51
C LEU A 122 2.75 -0.71 11.93
N SER A 123 2.76 0.61 12.13
CA SER A 123 3.84 1.51 11.72
C SER A 123 5.17 1.25 12.42
N VAL A 124 5.19 0.48 13.51
CA VAL A 124 6.40 0.11 14.25
C VAL A 124 7.50 -0.43 13.32
N TRP A 125 7.14 -1.16 12.29
CA TRP A 125 8.09 -1.68 11.29
C TRP A 125 8.77 -0.56 10.52
N ASP A 126 8.03 0.45 10.09
CA ASP A 126 8.60 1.60 9.41
C ASP A 126 9.55 2.40 10.30
N TYR A 127 9.23 2.54 11.60
CA TYR A 127 10.14 3.16 12.57
C TYR A 127 11.39 2.32 12.79
N MET A 128 11.27 1.01 12.98
CA MET A 128 12.39 0.09 13.18
C MET A 128 13.35 0.05 11.97
N PHE A 129 12.79 0.01 10.76
CA PHE A 129 13.58 -0.08 9.53
C PHE A 129 13.87 1.29 8.89
N LYS A 130 13.53 2.39 9.58
CA LYS A 130 13.81 3.78 9.16
C LYS A 130 13.21 4.13 7.79
N THR A 131 12.05 3.61 7.49
CA THR A 131 11.27 3.87 6.27
C THR A 131 10.15 4.87 6.48
N VAL A 132 10.02 5.45 7.67
CA VAL A 132 9.05 6.52 7.98
C VAL A 132 9.43 7.81 7.26
N TYR A 133 8.43 8.41 6.58
CA TYR A 133 8.51 9.74 6.01
C TYR A 133 7.16 10.46 6.13
N MET A 134 7.10 11.51 6.93
CA MET A 134 5.91 12.34 7.13
C MET A 134 6.36 13.76 7.50
N PRO A 135 6.82 14.58 6.53
CA PRO A 135 7.36 15.91 6.79
C PRO A 135 6.27 16.95 7.12
N SER A 136 5.00 16.70 6.76
CA SER A 136 3.86 17.57 7.01
C SER A 136 2.57 16.78 7.19
N ASP A 137 1.44 17.45 7.25
CA ASP A 137 0.12 16.81 7.39
C ASP A 137 -0.43 16.14 6.12
N GLY A 138 0.27 16.28 4.99
CA GLY A 138 -0.07 15.61 3.74
C GLY A 138 -1.26 16.19 2.97
N LYS A 139 -1.87 17.30 3.40
CA LYS A 139 -3.08 17.86 2.77
C LYS A 139 -2.91 18.35 1.34
N LEU A 140 -1.72 18.83 1.00
CA LEU A 140 -1.43 19.48 -0.28
C LEU A 140 -0.40 18.72 -1.12
N ILE A 141 -0.18 17.44 -0.84
CA ILE A 141 0.76 16.65 -1.64
C ILE A 141 0.10 16.12 -2.90
N GLU A 142 0.84 16.08 -3.99
CA GLU A 142 0.44 15.34 -5.17
C GLU A 142 0.57 13.85 -4.92
N LEU A 143 -0.46 13.09 -5.27
CA LEU A 143 -0.49 11.63 -5.15
C LEU A 143 -0.15 10.96 -6.47
N GLY A 144 0.30 9.70 -6.37
CA GLY A 144 0.57 8.87 -7.54
C GLY A 144 2.05 8.62 -7.78
N PHE A 145 2.48 8.78 -9.02
CA PHE A 145 3.84 8.55 -9.50
C PHE A 145 4.12 9.42 -10.73
N GLU A 146 5.37 9.45 -11.17
CA GLU A 146 5.78 10.21 -12.36
C GLU A 146 5.00 9.78 -13.61
N ASN A 147 4.55 10.75 -14.42
CA ASN A 147 3.72 10.56 -15.62
C ASN A 147 2.35 9.88 -15.36
N ILE A 148 1.78 10.01 -14.16
CA ILE A 148 0.47 9.42 -13.81
C ILE A 148 -0.67 9.89 -14.74
N GLU A 149 -0.56 11.08 -15.33
CA GLU A 149 -1.53 11.63 -16.26
C GLU A 149 -1.67 10.80 -17.56
N LYS A 150 -0.63 10.04 -17.92
CA LYS A 150 -0.62 9.12 -19.07
C LYS A 150 -1.09 7.71 -18.69
N TYR A 151 -1.21 7.43 -17.40
CA TYR A 151 -1.59 6.11 -16.91
C TYR A 151 -3.09 5.87 -17.08
N PRO A 152 -3.53 4.67 -17.52
CA PRO A 152 -4.94 4.40 -17.78
C PRO A 152 -5.78 4.52 -16.51
N GLN A 153 -7.03 4.99 -16.67
CA GLN A 153 -7.96 5.16 -15.56
C GLN A 153 -9.16 4.21 -15.63
N THR A 154 -9.38 3.52 -16.76
CA THR A 154 -10.48 2.57 -16.89
C THR A 154 -10.07 1.19 -16.38
N PHE A 155 -10.98 0.50 -15.68
CA PHE A 155 -10.71 -0.78 -15.04
C PHE A 155 -10.02 -1.80 -15.96
N VAL A 156 -10.56 -2.03 -17.16
CA VAL A 156 -10.00 -2.99 -18.11
C VAL A 156 -8.55 -2.65 -18.48
N LYS A 157 -8.29 -1.39 -18.81
CA LYS A 157 -6.94 -0.94 -19.16
C LYS A 157 -5.97 -1.02 -17.97
N LEU A 158 -6.43 -0.73 -16.74
CA LEU A 158 -5.63 -0.90 -15.52
C LEU A 158 -5.21 -2.36 -15.32
N MET A 159 -6.13 -3.31 -15.57
CA MET A 159 -5.82 -4.74 -15.44
C MET A 159 -4.90 -5.27 -16.54
N GLN A 160 -4.84 -4.60 -17.68
CA GLN A 160 -3.95 -4.95 -18.80
C GLN A 160 -2.56 -4.29 -18.70
N GLU A 161 -2.47 -3.15 -18.03
CA GLU A 161 -1.27 -2.32 -18.01
C GLU A 161 0.00 -3.04 -17.52
N PRO A 162 -0.03 -3.82 -16.43
CA PRO A 162 1.13 -4.55 -15.94
C PRO A 162 1.72 -5.56 -16.93
N PHE A 163 0.95 -6.01 -17.91
CA PHE A 163 1.37 -7.03 -18.90
C PHE A 163 1.90 -6.43 -20.19
N LYS A 164 1.79 -5.12 -20.40
CA LYS A 164 2.37 -4.47 -21.58
C LYS A 164 3.89 -4.54 -21.55
N SER A 165 4.48 -4.75 -22.71
CA SER A 165 5.93 -4.76 -22.87
C SER A 165 6.52 -3.38 -22.53
N ASN A 166 7.64 -3.37 -21.79
CA ASN A 166 8.33 -2.16 -21.30
C ASN A 166 9.02 -1.37 -22.44
N THR A 167 8.27 -0.77 -23.30
CA THR A 167 8.88 0.16 -24.28
C THR A 167 8.78 1.63 -23.86
N GLU A 168 8.10 1.94 -22.71
CA GLU A 168 7.89 3.30 -22.24
C GLU A 168 7.81 3.41 -20.70
N LEU A 169 8.83 2.95 -19.98
CA LEU A 169 8.99 3.25 -18.55
C LEU A 169 10.22 4.10 -18.30
#